data_8f2303f7445f4458fcdd29cbb4d7fc9d
#
_entry.id   8f2303f7445f4458fcdd29cbb4d7fc9d
#
_cell.length_a   1.000
_cell.length_b   1.000
_cell.length_c   1.000
_cell.angle_alpha   90.00
_cell.angle_beta   90.00
_cell.angle_gamma   90.00
#
_symmetry.space_group_name_H-M   'P 1'
#
loop_
_entity.id
_entity.type
_entity.pdbx_description
1 polymer ?
#
loop_
_entity_poly.entity_id
_entity_poly.type
_entity_poly.pdbx_seq_one_letter_code
_entity_poly.pdbx_strand_id
1 'polypeptide(L)'
;NVDELVVLPDAAKSIAELRRNGFRVCVVTNQSPIGRGLWNHHRLAMIHDELQRLLLLEDEDAILDLILYSPHVPWAGSAFRKPEPGMLMASRQLVQSSGDIDQFNTELQFDEARSAMVGDRRSDLKAGKRYGVRSFYSPPHLGVSAVLQRVLDPDDQGDEVMRAPE
;
A
#
# COMPACT_ATOMS: atom_id res chain seq x y z
N ASN A 1 0.48 -15.36 -13.99
CA ASN A 1 -0.69 -16.19 -13.84
C ASN A 1 -1.21 -16.07 -12.42
N VAL A 2 -2.54 -16.09 -12.24
CA VAL A 2 -3.18 -16.01 -10.91
C VAL A 2 -2.73 -17.18 -10.03
N ASP A 3 -2.55 -18.35 -10.63
CA ASP A 3 -2.12 -19.57 -9.94
C ASP A 3 -0.65 -19.54 -9.46
N GLU A 4 0.13 -18.56 -9.92
CA GLU A 4 1.52 -18.37 -9.56
C GLU A 4 1.71 -17.33 -8.43
N LEU A 5 0.61 -16.75 -7.96
CA LEU A 5 0.65 -15.75 -6.91
C LEU A 5 1.08 -16.39 -5.59
N VAL A 6 2.16 -15.87 -5.03
CA VAL A 6 2.69 -16.28 -3.73
C VAL A 6 2.63 -15.11 -2.76
N VAL A 7 1.99 -15.33 -1.62
CA VAL A 7 1.97 -14.37 -0.52
C VAL A 7 3.25 -14.52 0.29
N LEU A 8 3.91 -13.40 0.60
CA LEU A 8 5.13 -13.42 1.40
C LEU A 8 4.88 -13.98 2.80
N PRO A 9 5.88 -14.64 3.40
CA PRO A 9 5.78 -15.11 4.78
C PRO A 9 5.42 -13.95 5.72
N ASP A 10 4.54 -14.22 6.68
CA ASP A 10 4.08 -13.26 7.70
C ASP A 10 3.35 -12.02 7.16
N ALA A 11 3.03 -11.95 5.86
CA ALA A 11 2.28 -10.82 5.29
C ALA A 11 0.87 -10.71 5.91
N ALA A 12 0.13 -11.80 5.94
CA ALA A 12 -1.22 -11.81 6.51
C ALA A 12 -1.21 -11.44 7.99
N LYS A 13 -0.31 -12.03 8.77
CA LYS A 13 -0.15 -11.73 10.18
C LYS A 13 0.20 -10.26 10.42
N SER A 14 1.09 -9.69 9.62
CA SER A 14 1.51 -8.30 9.75
C SER A 14 0.38 -7.32 9.40
N ILE A 15 -0.36 -7.58 8.33
CA ILE A 15 -1.53 -6.78 7.94
C ILE A 15 -2.60 -6.81 9.04
N ALA A 16 -2.91 -8.01 9.55
CA ALA A 16 -3.86 -8.17 10.63
C ALA A 16 -3.44 -7.41 11.89
N GLU A 17 -2.16 -7.47 12.27
CA GLU A 17 -1.62 -6.76 13.42
C GLU A 17 -1.71 -5.24 13.25
N LEU A 18 -1.39 -4.72 12.08
CA LEU A 18 -1.56 -3.29 11.77
C LEU A 18 -3.02 -2.87 11.92
N ARG A 19 -3.96 -3.63 11.38
CA ARG A 19 -5.38 -3.31 11.50
C ARG A 19 -5.89 -3.37 12.94
N ARG A 20 -5.44 -4.33 13.73
CA ARG A 20 -5.76 -4.43 15.16
C ARG A 20 -5.21 -3.25 15.96
N ASN A 21 -4.17 -2.59 15.46
CA ASN A 21 -3.60 -1.38 16.05
C ASN A 21 -4.18 -0.09 15.45
N GLY A 22 -5.30 -0.16 14.74
CA GLY A 22 -6.03 1.00 14.23
C GLY A 22 -5.57 1.52 12.87
N PHE A 23 -4.63 0.85 12.21
CA PHE A 23 -4.22 1.22 10.85
C PHE A 23 -5.23 0.71 9.82
N ARG A 24 -5.41 1.49 8.78
CA ARG A 24 -5.97 1.01 7.51
C ARG A 24 -4.82 0.61 6.61
N VAL A 25 -4.98 -0.50 5.90
CA VAL A 25 -3.93 -1.04 5.04
C VAL A 25 -4.34 -0.92 3.58
N CYS A 26 -3.59 -0.12 2.84
CA CYS A 26 -3.80 0.14 1.42
C CYS A 26 -2.60 -0.34 0.61
N VAL A 27 -2.87 -0.93 -0.55
CA VAL A 27 -1.84 -1.25 -1.53
C VAL A 27 -1.85 -0.19 -2.62
N VAL A 28 -0.67 0.35 -2.93
CA VAL A 28 -0.47 1.31 -4.02
C VAL A 28 0.66 0.79 -4.92
N THR A 29 0.34 0.51 -6.18
CA THR A 29 1.27 -0.17 -7.06
C THR A 29 1.31 0.45 -8.47
N ASN A 30 2.52 0.57 -9.03
CA ASN A 30 2.70 0.92 -10.43
C ASN A 30 2.53 -0.34 -11.30
N GLN A 31 1.66 -0.28 -12.29
CA GLN A 31 1.34 -1.39 -13.19
C GLN A 31 1.47 -0.96 -14.67
N SER A 32 2.67 -0.54 -15.05
CA SER A 32 2.95 -0.12 -16.43
C SER A 32 2.69 -1.20 -17.49
N PRO A 33 2.70 -2.52 -17.22
CA PRO A 33 2.29 -3.52 -18.20
C PRO A 33 0.89 -3.28 -18.78
N ILE A 34 -0.04 -2.71 -18.01
CA ILE A 34 -1.37 -2.33 -18.50
C ILE A 34 -1.25 -1.22 -19.55
N GLY A 35 -0.54 -0.14 -19.24
CA GLY A 35 -0.33 0.97 -20.16
C GLY A 35 0.44 0.61 -21.42
N ARG A 36 1.23 -0.47 -21.37
CA ARG A 36 1.95 -1.04 -22.52
C ARG A 36 1.14 -2.09 -23.30
N GLY A 37 -0.11 -2.37 -22.88
CA GLY A 37 -0.97 -3.35 -23.52
C GLY A 37 -0.61 -4.82 -23.27
N LEU A 38 0.28 -5.09 -22.29
CA LEU A 38 0.72 -6.46 -21.97
C LEU A 38 -0.29 -7.19 -21.07
N TRP A 39 -0.97 -6.44 -20.19
CA TRP A 39 -2.03 -6.93 -19.32
C TRP A 39 -3.26 -6.05 -19.47
N ASN A 40 -4.42 -6.58 -19.10
CA ASN A 40 -5.64 -5.79 -18.97
C ASN A 40 -6.07 -5.61 -17.50
N HIS A 41 -6.97 -4.69 -17.28
CA HIS A 41 -7.50 -4.40 -15.95
C HIS A 41 -8.22 -5.60 -15.32
N HIS A 42 -8.89 -6.41 -16.12
CA HIS A 42 -9.59 -7.61 -15.64
C HIS A 42 -8.61 -8.62 -15.02
N ARG A 43 -7.50 -8.89 -15.70
CA ARG A 43 -6.46 -9.78 -15.18
C ARG A 43 -5.89 -9.28 -13.86
N LEU A 44 -5.65 -7.99 -13.75
CA LEU A 44 -5.14 -7.39 -12.51
C LEU A 44 -6.18 -7.50 -11.39
N ALA A 45 -7.46 -7.28 -11.67
CA ALA A 45 -8.53 -7.46 -10.69
C ALA A 45 -8.57 -8.90 -10.16
N MET A 46 -8.42 -9.90 -11.02
CA MET A 46 -8.35 -11.30 -10.60
C MET A 46 -7.16 -11.58 -9.69
N ILE A 47 -6.01 -10.99 -9.97
CA ILE A 47 -4.81 -11.12 -9.12
C ILE A 47 -5.05 -10.48 -7.74
N HIS A 48 -5.67 -9.32 -7.71
CA HIS A 48 -5.99 -8.63 -6.45
C HIS A 48 -7.02 -9.41 -5.61
N ASP A 49 -8.04 -9.99 -6.23
CA ASP A 49 -9.03 -10.82 -5.54
C ASP A 49 -8.39 -12.07 -4.95
N GLU A 50 -7.49 -12.72 -5.69
CA GLU A 50 -6.77 -13.89 -5.21
C GLU A 50 -5.81 -13.54 -4.07
N LEU A 51 -5.12 -12.41 -4.16
CA LEU A 51 -4.27 -11.91 -3.07
C LEU A 51 -5.08 -11.76 -1.78
N GLN A 52 -6.22 -11.08 -1.85
CA GLN A 52 -7.09 -10.89 -0.69
C GLN A 52 -7.60 -12.21 -0.14
N ARG A 53 -7.98 -13.14 -1.00
CA ARG A 53 -8.43 -14.47 -0.61
C ARG A 53 -7.34 -15.24 0.14
N LEU A 54 -6.12 -15.26 -0.37
CA LEU A 54 -5.00 -15.95 0.26
C LEU A 54 -4.63 -15.35 1.61
N LEU A 55 -4.65 -14.03 1.74
CA LEU A 55 -4.40 -13.35 3.01
C LEU A 55 -5.44 -13.73 4.06
N LEU A 56 -6.72 -13.74 3.70
CA LEU A 56 -7.81 -14.07 4.61
C LEU A 56 -7.82 -15.54 5.02
N LEU A 57 -7.27 -16.44 4.21
CA LEU A 57 -7.10 -17.85 4.59
C LEU A 57 -6.08 -18.03 5.74
N GLU A 58 -5.09 -17.17 5.83
CA GLU A 58 -4.07 -17.23 6.87
C GLU A 58 -4.47 -16.47 8.14
N ASP A 59 -5.15 -15.33 8.00
CA ASP A 59 -5.63 -14.53 9.12
C ASP A 59 -6.90 -13.77 8.70
N GLU A 60 -7.99 -13.97 9.42
CA GLU A 60 -9.29 -13.36 9.12
C GLU A 60 -9.29 -11.83 9.20
N ASP A 61 -8.33 -11.24 9.90
CA ASP A 61 -8.17 -9.79 10.02
C ASP A 61 -7.18 -9.21 9.01
N ALA A 62 -6.62 -10.04 8.12
CA ALA A 62 -5.70 -9.61 7.06
C ALA A 62 -6.45 -8.99 5.86
N ILE A 63 -7.20 -7.95 6.12
CA ILE A 63 -8.01 -7.24 5.14
C ILE A 63 -7.19 -6.11 4.52
N LEU A 64 -7.14 -6.08 3.18
CA LEU A 64 -6.67 -4.92 2.44
C LEU A 64 -7.85 -3.95 2.28
N ASP A 65 -7.79 -2.80 2.91
CA ASP A 65 -8.87 -1.82 2.89
C ASP A 65 -9.06 -1.21 1.50
N LEU A 66 -7.97 -1.11 0.73
CA LEU A 66 -7.99 -0.55 -0.61
C LEU A 66 -6.79 -1.06 -1.40
N ILE A 67 -6.99 -1.27 -2.70
CA ILE A 67 -5.90 -1.53 -3.66
C ILE A 67 -6.02 -0.53 -4.80
N LEU A 68 -5.05 0.35 -4.94
CA LEU A 68 -4.93 1.28 -6.05
C LEU A 68 -3.74 0.93 -6.93
N TYR A 69 -3.88 1.13 -8.23
CA TYR A 69 -2.79 0.95 -9.17
C TYR A 69 -2.75 2.06 -10.20
N SER A 70 -1.54 2.36 -10.67
CA SER A 70 -1.32 3.26 -11.78
C SER A 70 -0.97 2.44 -13.03
N PRO A 71 -1.79 2.45 -14.07
CA PRO A 71 -1.50 1.75 -15.32
C PRO A 71 -0.51 2.52 -16.21
N HIS A 72 -0.18 3.75 -15.85
CA HIS A 72 0.59 4.65 -16.69
C HIS A 72 2.05 4.22 -16.82
N VAL A 73 2.60 4.42 -18.00
CA VAL A 73 4.03 4.23 -18.27
C VAL A 73 4.87 5.35 -17.64
N PRO A 74 6.19 5.13 -17.39
CA PRO A 74 7.02 6.13 -16.71
C PRO A 74 7.06 7.50 -17.39
N TRP A 75 6.97 7.55 -18.71
CA TRP A 75 7.03 8.78 -19.51
C TRP A 75 5.68 9.50 -19.66
N ALA A 76 4.59 8.97 -19.11
CA ALA A 76 3.26 9.59 -19.22
C ALA A 76 3.08 10.82 -18.33
N GLY A 77 3.98 11.05 -17.36
CA GLY A 77 3.89 12.19 -16.44
C GLY A 77 2.69 12.17 -15.49
N SER A 78 2.17 10.98 -15.16
CA SER A 78 0.99 10.84 -14.31
C SER A 78 1.29 11.19 -12.85
N ALA A 79 0.46 12.04 -12.26
CA ALA A 79 0.49 12.33 -10.83
C ALA A 79 0.17 11.11 -9.94
N PHE A 80 -0.45 10.06 -10.50
CA PHE A 80 -0.79 8.82 -9.80
C PHE A 80 0.29 7.74 -9.89
N ARG A 81 1.35 7.97 -10.64
CA ARG A 81 2.46 7.03 -10.71
C ARG A 81 3.56 7.40 -9.72
N LYS A 82 3.91 6.47 -8.81
CA LYS A 82 5.07 6.68 -7.93
C LYS A 82 6.34 6.96 -8.76
N PRO A 83 7.14 7.94 -8.41
CA PRO A 83 7.28 8.62 -7.11
C PRO A 83 6.29 9.75 -6.82
N GLU A 84 5.32 10.01 -7.68
CA GLU A 84 4.29 10.99 -7.39
C GLU A 84 3.31 10.47 -6.32
N PRO A 85 2.79 11.33 -5.43
CA PRO A 85 2.02 10.90 -4.26
C PRO A 85 0.52 10.74 -4.52
N GLY A 86 0.06 10.83 -5.76
CA GLY A 86 -1.37 10.85 -6.08
C GLY A 86 -2.15 9.65 -5.57
N MET A 87 -1.59 8.43 -5.64
CA MET A 87 -2.26 7.23 -5.10
C MET A 87 -2.36 7.27 -3.56
N LEU A 88 -1.35 7.81 -2.87
CA LEU A 88 -1.39 7.93 -1.42
C LEU A 88 -2.48 8.93 -0.99
N MET A 89 -2.56 10.06 -1.66
CA MET A 89 -3.62 11.06 -1.43
C MET A 89 -5.01 10.48 -1.67
N ALA A 90 -5.20 9.77 -2.79
CA ALA A 90 -6.45 9.11 -3.13
C ALA A 90 -6.82 8.02 -2.12
N SER A 91 -5.85 7.22 -1.68
CA SER A 91 -6.06 6.18 -0.67
C SER A 91 -6.63 6.76 0.62
N ARG A 92 -6.06 7.85 1.10
CA ARG A 92 -6.57 8.51 2.30
C ARG A 92 -8.00 8.99 2.13
N GLN A 93 -8.30 9.66 1.03
CA GLN A 93 -9.64 10.18 0.75
C GLN A 93 -10.68 9.05 0.68
N LEU A 94 -10.36 7.98 -0.04
CA LEU A 94 -11.26 6.84 -0.22
C LEU A 94 -11.49 6.06 1.06
N VAL A 95 -10.46 5.82 1.86
CA VAL A 95 -10.58 5.14 3.14
C VAL A 95 -11.38 5.99 4.15
N GLN A 96 -11.20 7.30 4.13
CA GLN A 96 -11.95 8.22 4.99
C GLN A 96 -13.43 8.29 4.60
N SER A 97 -13.77 8.15 3.32
CA SER A 97 -15.14 8.21 2.80
C SER A 97 -15.86 6.85 2.78
N SER A 98 -15.17 5.73 2.99
CA SER A 98 -15.76 4.39 2.96
C SER A 98 -16.52 4.00 4.23
N GLY A 99 -16.58 4.87 5.23
CA GLY A 99 -17.59 4.78 6.27
C GLY A 99 -18.93 5.23 5.71
N ASP A 100 -20.00 4.58 6.18
CA ASP A 100 -21.40 4.75 5.79
C ASP A 100 -21.71 6.10 5.12
N ILE A 101 -22.23 6.06 3.89
CA ILE A 101 -22.52 7.26 3.07
C ILE A 101 -23.44 8.25 3.80
N ASP A 102 -24.19 7.80 4.78
CA ASP A 102 -25.12 8.60 5.59
C ASP A 102 -24.48 9.24 6.84
N GLN A 103 -23.25 8.89 7.14
CA GLN A 103 -22.51 9.53 8.21
C GLN A 103 -21.19 10.08 7.65
N PHE A 104 -21.19 11.34 7.31
CA PHE A 104 -19.97 12.14 7.30
C PHE A 104 -19.38 12.07 8.72
N ASN A 105 -18.72 10.97 9.01
CA ASN A 105 -18.06 10.81 10.29
C ASN A 105 -16.78 11.64 10.27
N THR A 106 -16.91 12.91 10.59
CA THR A 106 -15.82 13.84 10.80
C THR A 106 -14.89 13.41 11.94
N GLU A 107 -15.23 12.32 12.64
CA GLU A 107 -14.45 11.79 13.76
C GLU A 107 -13.33 10.82 13.34
N LEU A 108 -13.36 10.27 12.12
CA LEU A 108 -12.25 9.47 11.58
C LEU A 108 -11.16 10.40 11.05
N GLN A 109 -10.49 11.09 11.95
CA GLN A 109 -9.25 11.80 11.60
C GLN A 109 -8.09 10.81 11.63
N PHE A 110 -7.56 10.47 10.46
CA PHE A 110 -6.32 9.71 10.40
C PHE A 110 -5.16 10.60 10.81
N ASP A 111 -4.37 10.12 11.75
CA ASP A 111 -3.14 10.78 12.14
C ASP A 111 -2.05 10.50 11.10
N GLU A 112 -1.77 11.50 10.27
CA GLU A 112 -0.74 11.37 9.24
C GLU A 112 0.67 11.23 9.81
N ALA A 113 0.91 11.71 11.02
CA ALA A 113 2.18 11.50 11.70
C ALA A 113 2.44 10.01 12.01
N ARG A 114 1.38 9.22 12.16
CA ARG A 114 1.48 7.76 12.34
C ARG A 114 1.40 6.98 11.05
N SER A 115 0.87 7.57 9.98
CA SER A 115 0.76 6.91 8.67
C SER A 115 2.15 6.62 8.10
N ALA A 116 2.23 5.56 7.32
CA ALA A 116 3.49 5.10 6.78
C ALA A 116 3.35 4.58 5.35
N MET A 117 4.37 4.85 4.53
CA MET A 117 4.59 4.18 3.26
C MET A 117 5.66 3.11 3.44
N VAL A 118 5.37 1.89 3.00
CA VAL A 118 6.33 0.77 3.02
C VAL A 118 6.58 0.33 1.58
N GLY A 119 7.82 0.21 1.20
CA GLY A 119 8.16 -0.23 -0.15
C GLY A 119 9.61 -0.66 -0.30
N ASP A 120 9.90 -1.26 -1.45
CA ASP A 120 11.21 -1.83 -1.76
C ASP A 120 12.05 -0.96 -2.71
N ARG A 121 11.48 0.16 -3.19
CA ARG A 121 12.13 1.06 -4.16
C ARG A 121 12.16 2.51 -3.69
N ARG A 122 13.12 3.25 -4.22
CA ARG A 122 13.19 4.72 -3.98
C ARG A 122 11.90 5.44 -4.39
N SER A 123 11.24 4.99 -5.46
CA SER A 123 9.97 5.59 -5.89
C SER A 123 8.88 5.47 -4.83
N ASP A 124 8.88 4.40 -4.04
CA ASP A 124 7.94 4.22 -2.94
C ASP A 124 8.23 5.22 -1.82
N LEU A 125 9.49 5.28 -1.38
CA LEU A 125 9.89 6.17 -0.30
C LEU A 125 9.75 7.64 -0.70
N LYS A 126 10.06 7.99 -1.95
CA LYS A 126 9.82 9.33 -2.47
C LYS A 126 8.34 9.72 -2.45
N ALA A 127 7.46 8.81 -2.84
CA ALA A 127 6.01 9.06 -2.79
C ALA A 127 5.55 9.32 -1.35
N GLY A 128 5.99 8.52 -0.40
CA GLY A 128 5.70 8.74 1.02
C GLY A 128 6.23 10.07 1.53
N LYS A 129 7.46 10.41 1.20
CA LYS A 129 8.07 11.69 1.60
C LYS A 129 7.35 12.90 0.98
N ARG A 130 6.99 12.82 -0.30
CA ARG A 130 6.26 13.90 -0.99
C ARG A 130 4.85 14.09 -0.43
N TYR A 131 4.23 13.02 0.01
CA TYR A 131 2.94 13.08 0.69
C TYR A 131 3.06 13.59 2.14
N GLY A 132 4.20 13.43 2.78
CA GLY A 132 4.44 13.88 4.15
C GLY A 132 4.21 12.80 5.22
N VAL A 133 4.30 11.53 4.85
CA VAL A 133 4.23 10.40 5.80
C VAL A 133 5.58 9.74 5.99
N ARG A 134 5.73 8.99 7.08
CA ARG A 134 6.91 8.17 7.31
C ARG A 134 7.08 7.16 6.19
N SER A 135 8.30 6.91 5.78
CA SER A 135 8.61 5.94 4.73
C SER A 135 9.59 4.90 5.25
N PHE A 136 9.30 3.62 5.00
CA PHE A 136 10.13 2.51 5.46
C PHE A 136 10.54 1.65 4.28
N TYR A 137 11.83 1.41 4.16
CA TYR A 137 12.36 0.44 3.21
C TYR A 137 12.17 -0.97 3.74
N SER A 138 11.61 -1.82 2.91
CA SER A 138 11.52 -3.25 3.18
C SER A 138 12.01 -4.05 1.98
N PRO A 139 12.92 -5.02 2.16
CA PRO A 139 13.34 -5.88 1.07
C PRO A 139 12.16 -6.63 0.42
N PRO A 140 12.17 -6.81 -0.91
CA PRO A 140 11.02 -7.38 -1.61
C PRO A 140 10.68 -8.82 -1.20
N HIS A 141 11.63 -9.58 -0.68
CA HIS A 141 11.41 -10.94 -0.20
C HIS A 141 10.84 -11.03 1.23
N LEU A 142 10.81 -9.91 1.97
CA LEU A 142 10.30 -9.86 3.33
C LEU A 142 8.97 -9.09 3.42
N GLY A 143 8.78 -8.05 2.62
CA GLY A 143 7.58 -7.23 2.64
C GLY A 143 7.37 -6.49 3.96
N VAL A 144 6.11 -6.18 4.26
CA VAL A 144 5.73 -5.36 5.42
C VAL A 144 6.17 -5.96 6.77
N SER A 145 6.31 -7.28 6.86
CA SER A 145 6.73 -7.95 8.10
C SER A 145 8.09 -7.48 8.63
N ALA A 146 9.01 -7.13 7.72
CA ALA A 146 10.34 -6.66 8.10
C ALA A 146 10.34 -5.33 8.87
N VAL A 147 9.29 -4.53 8.71
CA VAL A 147 9.19 -3.18 9.30
C VAL A 147 7.98 -3.02 10.22
N LEU A 148 7.23 -4.08 10.47
CA LEU A 148 5.99 -4.05 11.25
C LEU A 148 6.18 -3.33 12.60
N GLN A 149 7.16 -3.72 13.39
CA GLN A 149 7.38 -3.14 14.71
C GLN A 149 7.81 -1.67 14.64
N ARG A 150 8.52 -1.30 13.59
CA ARG A 150 8.91 0.09 13.34
C ARG A 150 7.72 0.96 12.96
N VAL A 151 6.81 0.44 12.14
CA VAL A 151 5.57 1.14 11.77
C VAL A 151 4.69 1.35 13.02
N LEU A 152 4.59 0.35 13.89
CA LEU A 152 3.82 0.42 15.13
C LEU A 152 4.43 1.39 16.15
N ASP A 153 5.74 1.63 16.11
CA ASP A 153 6.41 2.57 16.99
C ASP A 153 6.16 4.02 16.53
N PRO A 154 5.41 4.83 17.30
CA PRO A 154 5.12 6.20 16.91
C PRO A 154 6.35 7.12 16.91
N ASP A 155 7.42 6.74 17.57
CA ASP A 155 8.66 7.52 17.65
C ASP A 155 9.63 7.24 16.50
N ASP A 156 9.44 6.15 15.75
CA ASP A 156 10.26 5.84 14.57
C ASP A 156 9.86 6.74 13.41
N GLN A 157 10.79 7.59 12.96
CA GLN A 157 10.56 8.57 11.89
C GLN A 157 10.72 7.99 10.48
N GLY A 158 11.02 6.70 10.36
CA GLY A 158 11.22 6.04 9.08
C GLY A 158 12.63 6.18 8.52
N ASP A 159 12.77 5.80 7.26
CA ASP A 159 14.04 5.75 6.55
C ASP A 159 14.20 6.92 5.57
N GLU A 160 15.44 7.29 5.33
CA GLU A 160 15.79 8.20 4.24
C GLU A 160 15.58 7.51 2.89
N VAL A 161 15.21 8.30 1.86
CA VAL A 161 14.91 7.78 0.52
C VAL A 161 16.05 6.94 -0.06
N MET A 162 17.29 7.36 0.20
CA MET A 162 18.47 6.67 -0.32
C MET A 162 18.73 5.29 0.31
N ARG A 163 18.00 4.92 1.35
CA ARG A 163 18.04 3.58 1.93
C ARG A 163 17.57 2.50 0.94
N ALA A 164 16.63 2.84 0.08
CA ALA A 164 16.09 1.93 -0.92
C ALA A 164 16.88 1.96 -2.24
N PRO A 165 16.95 0.84 -2.96
CA PRO A 165 17.48 0.82 -4.32
C PRO A 165 16.57 1.56 -5.31
N GLU A 166 17.13 1.93 -6.44
CA GLU A 166 16.39 2.59 -7.53
C GLU A 166 15.28 1.72 -8.13
#